data_40e14dcb2bdfcc14d38ede6a7a959d5c
#
_entry.id   40e14dcb2bdfcc14d38ede6a7a959d5c
#
_cell.length_a   1.000
_cell.length_b   1.000
_cell.length_c   1.000
_cell.angle_alpha   90.00
_cell.angle_beta   90.00
_cell.angle_gamma   90.00
#
_symmetry.space_group_name_H-M   'P 1'
#
loop_
_entity.id
_entity.type
_entity.pdbx_description
1 polymer ?
#
loop_
_entity_poly.entity_id
_entity_poly.type
_entity_poly.pdbx_seq_one_letter_code
_entity_poly.pdbx_strand_id
1 'polypeptide(L)'
;MIVDVVDTQGGVVGQTELDDAVWAIEPNIPVMHQAMLRQLANARLGTRDTKTRGEVRGGGRKPWRQKGTGRARQGSIRSPQWIGGGVVWGPHPRSFTQEMPRKMRRLAVRSALAAKIRDERMTVIDGLAAVEPKTKAMKAILTNLPESRSVLIVTDGKVEPIRRSAGNLSNVWTIDARYLNVRDVLKYDRLLVTREAIPVIEQVWAPAETQREPSDWKQERLAARANGAVAVAQEV
;
A
#
# COMPACT_ATOMS: atom_id res chain seq x y z
N MET A 1 5.76 -13.10 19.70
CA MET A 1 5.22 -14.25 18.92
C MET A 1 6.39 -14.97 18.25
N ILE A 2 6.44 -16.32 18.29
CA ILE A 2 7.55 -17.10 17.70
C ILE A 2 7.06 -17.73 16.40
N VAL A 3 7.90 -17.66 15.35
CA VAL A 3 7.61 -18.22 14.01
C VAL A 3 8.82 -19.00 13.53
N ASP A 4 8.57 -20.13 12.86
CA ASP A 4 9.62 -20.97 12.30
C ASP A 4 10.28 -20.31 11.08
N VAL A 5 11.60 -20.44 10.99
CA VAL A 5 12.40 -19.98 9.86
C VAL A 5 12.72 -21.17 8.98
N VAL A 6 12.41 -21.06 7.69
CA VAL A 6 12.55 -22.14 6.72
C VAL A 6 13.73 -21.84 5.79
N ASP A 7 14.48 -22.87 5.41
CA ASP A 7 15.52 -22.79 4.40
C ASP A 7 14.95 -22.87 2.97
N THR A 8 15.81 -22.64 1.99
CA THR A 8 15.53 -22.78 0.55
C THR A 8 15.09 -24.19 0.12
N GLN A 9 15.35 -25.20 0.94
CA GLN A 9 14.91 -26.58 0.72
C GLN A 9 13.56 -26.91 1.38
N GLY A 10 12.97 -25.98 2.13
CA GLY A 10 11.71 -26.19 2.86
C GLY A 10 11.87 -26.79 4.26
N GLY A 11 13.11 -27.00 4.73
CA GLY A 11 13.40 -27.46 6.08
C GLY A 11 13.36 -26.32 7.11
N VAL A 12 12.90 -26.60 8.34
CA VAL A 12 12.95 -25.63 9.45
C VAL A 12 14.38 -25.58 9.99
N VAL A 13 15.01 -24.41 9.93
CA VAL A 13 16.39 -24.17 10.37
C VAL A 13 16.45 -23.55 11.76
N GLY A 14 15.41 -22.83 12.16
CA GLY A 14 15.38 -22.16 13.45
C GLY A 14 14.07 -21.45 13.70
N GLN A 15 14.05 -20.62 14.73
CA GLN A 15 12.90 -19.80 15.10
C GLN A 15 13.30 -18.34 15.22
N THR A 16 12.37 -17.44 14.93
CA THR A 16 12.55 -15.99 15.08
C THR A 16 11.40 -15.43 15.90
N GLU A 17 11.74 -14.56 16.83
CA GLU A 17 10.76 -13.82 17.61
C GLU A 17 10.29 -12.59 16.84
N LEU A 18 8.98 -12.39 16.78
CA LEU A 18 8.31 -11.28 16.11
C LEU A 18 7.66 -10.35 17.15
N ASP A 19 7.75 -9.02 16.95
CA ASP A 19 7.13 -8.03 17.84
C ASP A 19 5.59 -8.08 17.73
N ASP A 20 4.93 -8.42 18.82
CA ASP A 20 3.46 -8.51 18.89
C ASP A 20 2.76 -7.20 18.53
N ALA A 21 3.39 -6.04 18.76
CA ALA A 21 2.85 -4.74 18.40
C ALA A 21 2.71 -4.53 16.88
N VAL A 22 3.43 -5.31 16.07
CA VAL A 22 3.37 -5.25 14.61
C VAL A 22 2.60 -6.43 14.03
N TRP A 23 2.81 -7.64 14.55
CA TRP A 23 2.41 -8.88 13.91
C TRP A 23 1.20 -9.57 14.54
N ALA A 24 0.96 -9.35 15.85
CA ALA A 24 -0.10 -10.03 16.61
C ALA A 24 -1.33 -9.16 16.90
N ILE A 25 -1.51 -8.07 16.17
CA ILE A 25 -2.67 -7.20 16.35
C ILE A 25 -3.94 -7.81 15.74
N GLU A 26 -5.10 -7.45 16.29
CA GLU A 26 -6.38 -7.78 15.67
C GLU A 26 -6.57 -7.03 14.34
N PRO A 27 -6.85 -7.73 13.21
CA PRO A 27 -7.01 -7.11 11.91
C PRO A 27 -8.20 -6.15 11.85
N ASN A 28 -7.93 -4.86 11.53
CA ASN A 28 -8.97 -3.85 11.37
C ASN A 28 -9.39 -3.74 9.89
N ILE A 29 -10.44 -4.48 9.51
CA ILE A 29 -10.93 -4.57 8.13
C ILE A 29 -11.34 -3.20 7.55
N PRO A 30 -12.10 -2.32 8.25
CA PRO A 30 -12.47 -1.00 7.72
C PRO A 30 -11.26 -0.14 7.34
N VAL A 31 -10.22 -0.13 8.18
CA VAL A 31 -9.00 0.66 7.92
C VAL A 31 -8.20 0.09 6.75
N MET A 32 -8.12 -1.24 6.62
CA MET A 32 -7.50 -1.92 5.48
C MET A 32 -8.21 -1.58 4.18
N HIS A 33 -9.55 -1.63 4.17
CA HIS A 33 -10.38 -1.29 3.01
C HIS A 33 -10.16 0.17 2.58
N GLN A 34 -10.19 1.10 3.53
CA GLN A 34 -9.96 2.52 3.24
C GLN A 34 -8.55 2.78 2.68
N ALA A 35 -7.53 2.10 3.22
CA ALA A 35 -6.16 2.21 2.71
C ALA A 35 -6.02 1.67 1.29
N MET A 36 -6.69 0.55 0.97
CA MET A 36 -6.74 -0.02 -0.38
C MET A 36 -7.43 0.92 -1.37
N LEU A 37 -8.61 1.46 -1.03
CA LEU A 37 -9.32 2.42 -1.88
C LEU A 37 -8.49 3.67 -2.14
N ARG A 38 -7.84 4.21 -1.10
CA ARG A 38 -6.90 5.32 -1.23
C ARG A 38 -5.78 5.00 -2.21
N GLN A 39 -5.14 3.85 -2.10
CA GLN A 39 -4.03 3.45 -2.97
C GLN A 39 -4.49 3.32 -4.43
N LEU A 40 -5.66 2.74 -4.68
CA LEU A 40 -6.25 2.63 -6.00
C LEU A 40 -6.62 4.00 -6.59
N ALA A 41 -7.18 4.89 -5.77
CA ALA A 41 -7.51 6.25 -6.19
C ALA A 41 -6.25 7.05 -6.54
N ASN A 42 -5.19 6.97 -5.73
CA ASN A 42 -3.93 7.67 -5.95
C ASN A 42 -3.15 7.18 -7.19
N ALA A 43 -3.42 5.96 -7.65
CA ALA A 43 -2.84 5.44 -8.90
C ALA A 43 -3.51 6.00 -10.16
N ARG A 44 -4.67 6.66 -10.04
CA ARG A 44 -5.39 7.23 -11.19
C ARG A 44 -4.79 8.55 -11.62
N LEU A 45 -4.41 8.67 -12.88
CA LEU A 45 -3.81 9.89 -13.46
C LEU A 45 -4.83 11.02 -13.66
N GLY A 46 -6.10 10.69 -13.97
CA GLY A 46 -7.17 11.67 -14.14
C GLY A 46 -7.00 12.61 -15.31
N THR A 47 -6.39 12.17 -16.40
CA THR A 47 -6.01 13.00 -17.57
C THR A 47 -7.11 13.14 -18.63
N ARG A 48 -8.30 12.58 -18.42
CA ARG A 48 -9.40 12.71 -19.38
C ARG A 48 -9.88 14.15 -19.46
N ASP A 49 -9.98 14.66 -20.70
CA ASP A 49 -10.43 16.01 -20.97
C ASP A 49 -11.41 16.05 -22.13
N THR A 50 -12.27 17.06 -22.15
CA THR A 50 -13.18 17.38 -23.26
C THR A 50 -13.18 18.88 -23.47
N LYS A 51 -13.18 19.30 -24.73
CA LYS A 51 -13.19 20.71 -25.08
C LYS A 51 -14.55 21.32 -24.81
N THR A 52 -14.59 22.36 -23.99
CA THR A 52 -15.75 23.25 -23.82
C THR A 52 -15.95 24.13 -25.06
N ARG A 53 -17.08 24.78 -25.14
CA ARG A 53 -17.36 25.69 -26.29
C ARG A 53 -16.34 26.83 -26.44
N GLY A 54 -15.63 27.19 -25.37
CA GLY A 54 -14.57 28.19 -25.40
C GLY A 54 -13.26 27.68 -26.01
N GLU A 55 -13.00 26.39 -25.87
CA GLU A 55 -11.75 25.71 -26.28
C GLU A 55 -11.81 25.13 -27.70
N VAL A 56 -13.03 24.93 -28.22
CA VAL A 56 -13.19 24.47 -29.60
C VAL A 56 -12.83 25.63 -30.59
N ARG A 57 -12.02 25.33 -31.59
CA ARG A 57 -11.59 26.29 -32.60
C ARG A 57 -12.80 26.77 -33.48
N GLY A 58 -12.91 28.05 -33.76
CA GLY A 58 -13.92 28.65 -34.63
C GLY A 58 -14.99 29.45 -33.86
N GLY A 59 -16.07 29.89 -34.47
CA GLY A 59 -17.29 30.43 -33.86
C GLY A 59 -17.22 31.82 -33.22
N GLY A 60 -16.22 32.63 -33.53
CA GLY A 60 -16.12 34.02 -33.02
C GLY A 60 -17.20 34.93 -33.58
N ARG A 61 -17.69 34.69 -34.82
CA ARG A 61 -18.73 35.45 -35.45
C ARG A 61 -20.11 34.89 -35.15
N LYS A 62 -21.10 35.78 -34.85
CA LYS A 62 -22.51 35.38 -34.70
C LYS A 62 -23.02 34.84 -36.05
N PRO A 63 -23.68 33.66 -36.11
CA PRO A 63 -24.12 33.02 -37.36
C PRO A 63 -25.09 33.87 -38.19
N TRP A 64 -26.03 34.54 -37.54
CA TRP A 64 -26.99 35.47 -38.16
C TRP A 64 -27.48 36.55 -37.20
N ARG A 65 -28.16 37.58 -37.71
CA ARG A 65 -28.74 38.66 -36.92
C ARG A 65 -29.80 38.15 -35.94
N GLN A 66 -30.02 38.88 -34.83
CA GLN A 66 -30.86 38.50 -33.71
C GLN A 66 -32.34 38.32 -34.06
N LYS A 67 -32.86 39.09 -34.99
CA LYS A 67 -34.25 39.13 -35.43
C LYS A 67 -34.36 39.22 -36.97
N GLY A 68 -35.51 38.86 -37.56
CA GLY A 68 -35.78 39.01 -38.98
C GLY A 68 -35.22 37.91 -39.89
N THR A 69 -34.90 36.72 -39.36
CA THR A 69 -34.41 35.57 -40.14
C THR A 69 -35.35 34.37 -40.12
N GLY A 70 -36.42 34.38 -39.31
CA GLY A 70 -37.30 33.22 -39.10
C GLY A 70 -36.66 32.00 -38.45
N ARG A 71 -35.36 32.09 -38.12
CA ARG A 71 -34.59 30.99 -37.50
C ARG A 71 -34.46 31.17 -35.99
N ALA A 72 -34.18 30.07 -35.30
CA ALA A 72 -33.86 30.10 -33.88
C ALA A 72 -32.62 30.98 -33.60
N ARG A 73 -32.64 31.73 -32.51
CA ARG A 73 -31.52 32.62 -32.12
C ARG A 73 -30.28 31.81 -31.77
N GLN A 74 -29.16 32.16 -32.39
CA GLN A 74 -27.86 31.50 -32.14
C GLN A 74 -26.76 32.51 -31.89
N GLY A 75 -25.93 32.29 -30.91
CA GLY A 75 -24.79 33.16 -30.57
C GLY A 75 -23.47 32.68 -31.14
N SER A 76 -23.31 31.38 -31.28
CA SER A 76 -22.07 30.75 -31.74
C SER A 76 -22.34 29.37 -32.35
N ILE A 77 -21.59 29.00 -33.39
CA ILE A 77 -21.61 27.65 -33.99
C ILE A 77 -20.88 26.62 -33.13
N ARG A 78 -20.18 27.03 -32.05
CA ARG A 78 -19.51 26.16 -31.10
C ARG A 78 -20.41 25.72 -29.96
N SER A 79 -21.65 26.18 -29.89
CA SER A 79 -22.61 25.75 -28.88
C SER A 79 -22.84 24.24 -28.93
N PRO A 80 -23.11 23.56 -27.82
CA PRO A 80 -23.14 22.10 -27.76
C PRO A 80 -24.21 21.45 -28.63
N GLN A 81 -25.26 22.19 -28.99
CA GLN A 81 -26.30 21.72 -29.92
C GLN A 81 -25.85 21.68 -31.39
N TRP A 82 -24.69 22.24 -31.72
CA TRP A 82 -24.13 22.20 -33.06
C TRP A 82 -23.18 21.02 -33.25
N ILE A 83 -23.20 20.43 -34.43
CA ILE A 83 -22.22 19.40 -34.79
C ILE A 83 -20.80 20.01 -34.77
N GLY A 84 -19.89 19.43 -34.05
CA GLY A 84 -18.55 19.97 -33.84
C GLY A 84 -18.46 21.07 -32.78
N GLY A 85 -19.56 21.35 -32.05
CA GLY A 85 -19.56 22.24 -30.89
C GLY A 85 -18.86 21.61 -29.67
N GLY A 86 -18.72 22.44 -28.61
CA GLY A 86 -18.12 22.01 -27.37
C GLY A 86 -19.01 21.03 -26.57
N VAL A 87 -18.39 20.28 -25.66
CA VAL A 87 -19.09 19.37 -24.75
C VAL A 87 -19.50 20.14 -23.49
N VAL A 88 -20.73 19.93 -23.01
CA VAL A 88 -21.22 20.44 -21.73
C VAL A 88 -21.09 19.30 -20.69
N TRP A 89 -20.65 19.63 -19.47
CA TRP A 89 -20.49 18.68 -18.37
C TRP A 89 -19.58 17.50 -18.69
N GLY A 90 -18.67 17.67 -19.65
CA GLY A 90 -17.69 16.64 -19.97
C GLY A 90 -16.62 16.48 -18.87
N PRO A 91 -15.86 15.39 -18.92
CA PRO A 91 -14.77 15.19 -17.98
C PRO A 91 -13.66 16.24 -18.21
N HIS A 92 -13.15 16.78 -17.11
CA HIS A 92 -11.93 17.60 -17.09
C HIS A 92 -10.84 16.94 -16.25
N PRO A 93 -9.55 17.24 -16.52
CA PRO A 93 -8.46 16.71 -15.74
C PRO A 93 -8.64 17.08 -14.26
N ARG A 94 -8.57 16.08 -13.39
CA ARG A 94 -8.66 16.27 -11.94
C ARG A 94 -7.77 15.31 -11.18
N SER A 95 -7.31 15.71 -10.02
CA SER A 95 -6.63 14.83 -9.08
C SER A 95 -7.62 13.90 -8.40
N PHE A 96 -7.23 12.62 -8.27
CA PHE A 96 -7.92 11.62 -7.47
C PHE A 96 -7.19 11.31 -6.17
N THR A 97 -6.17 12.11 -5.84
CA THR A 97 -5.36 11.93 -4.63
C THR A 97 -6.23 12.01 -3.39
N GLN A 98 -6.11 10.98 -2.55
CA GLN A 98 -6.75 10.90 -1.25
C GLN A 98 -5.68 10.88 -0.17
N GLU A 99 -5.88 11.66 0.88
CA GLU A 99 -5.00 11.69 2.03
C GLU A 99 -5.46 10.69 3.09
N MET A 100 -4.51 10.22 3.91
CA MET A 100 -4.77 9.34 5.04
C MET A 100 -3.70 9.57 6.11
N PRO A 101 -4.06 9.73 7.38
CA PRO A 101 -3.12 9.93 8.49
C PRO A 101 -2.09 8.80 8.57
N ARG A 102 -0.85 9.13 8.93
CA ARG A 102 0.25 8.14 9.05
C ARG A 102 -0.09 6.99 10.00
N LYS A 103 -0.72 7.29 11.15
CA LYS A 103 -1.14 6.26 12.13
C LYS A 103 -2.11 5.26 11.53
N MET A 104 -3.11 5.71 10.76
CA MET A 104 -4.07 4.84 10.08
C MET A 104 -3.39 4.00 8.98
N ARG A 105 -2.47 4.57 8.21
CA ARG A 105 -1.72 3.81 7.19
C ARG A 105 -0.88 2.68 7.81
N ARG A 106 -0.17 2.97 8.90
CA ARG A 106 0.61 1.96 9.63
C ARG A 106 -0.30 0.88 10.21
N LEU A 107 -1.41 1.27 10.82
CA LEU A 107 -2.39 0.31 11.34
C LEU A 107 -2.94 -0.59 10.22
N ALA A 108 -3.23 -0.04 9.03
CA ALA A 108 -3.71 -0.82 7.89
C ALA A 108 -2.70 -1.88 7.43
N VAL A 109 -1.42 -1.52 7.34
CA VAL A 109 -0.35 -2.47 6.94
C VAL A 109 -0.17 -3.54 8.00
N ARG A 110 -0.08 -3.18 9.28
CA ARG A 110 0.01 -4.14 10.38
C ARG A 110 -1.18 -5.10 10.41
N SER A 111 -2.41 -4.57 10.24
CA SER A 111 -3.62 -5.39 10.15
C SER A 111 -3.56 -6.39 8.99
N ALA A 112 -3.00 -5.99 7.84
CA ALA A 112 -2.84 -6.89 6.70
C ALA A 112 -1.78 -7.98 6.96
N LEU A 113 -0.68 -7.64 7.64
CA LEU A 113 0.36 -8.60 8.04
C LEU A 113 -0.18 -9.59 9.07
N ALA A 114 -0.85 -9.11 10.12
CA ALA A 114 -1.47 -9.94 11.14
C ALA A 114 -2.52 -10.91 10.55
N ALA A 115 -3.32 -10.46 9.58
CA ALA A 115 -4.25 -11.33 8.87
C ALA A 115 -3.53 -12.46 8.13
N LYS A 116 -2.39 -12.18 7.47
CA LYS A 116 -1.60 -13.22 6.78
C LYS A 116 -1.02 -14.26 7.73
N ILE A 117 -0.61 -13.84 8.92
CA ILE A 117 -0.14 -14.77 9.95
C ILE A 117 -1.29 -15.63 10.47
N ARG A 118 -2.43 -15.01 10.81
CA ARG A 118 -3.62 -15.70 11.29
C ARG A 118 -4.14 -16.77 10.31
N ASP A 119 -4.01 -16.47 9.01
CA ASP A 119 -4.42 -17.37 7.93
C ASP A 119 -3.33 -18.43 7.59
N GLU A 120 -2.20 -18.48 8.34
CA GLU A 120 -1.04 -19.34 8.07
C GLU A 120 -0.44 -19.15 6.66
N ARG A 121 -0.56 -17.93 6.12
CA ARG A 121 -0.10 -17.57 4.79
C ARG A 121 1.16 -16.72 4.80
N MET A 122 1.90 -16.76 5.89
CA MET A 122 3.22 -16.15 6.01
C MET A 122 4.28 -17.21 6.23
N THR A 123 5.43 -17.05 5.59
CA THR A 123 6.61 -17.92 5.79
C THR A 123 7.84 -17.04 5.90
N VAL A 124 8.68 -17.29 6.89
CA VAL A 124 9.98 -16.64 7.03
C VAL A 124 11.02 -17.52 6.38
N ILE A 125 11.84 -16.96 5.48
CA ILE A 125 12.89 -17.70 4.77
C ILE A 125 14.27 -17.12 5.06
N ASP A 126 15.25 -17.98 5.20
CA ASP A 126 16.66 -17.62 5.34
C ASP A 126 17.45 -18.04 4.09
N GLY A 127 18.58 -17.38 3.83
CA GLY A 127 19.50 -17.73 2.75
C GLY A 127 19.02 -17.42 1.31
N LEU A 128 17.87 -16.76 1.14
CA LEU A 128 17.32 -16.45 -0.20
C LEU A 128 18.24 -15.51 -1.02
N ALA A 129 19.01 -14.66 -0.37
CA ALA A 129 19.94 -13.73 -1.03
C ALA A 129 21.13 -14.41 -1.70
N ALA A 130 21.52 -15.59 -1.23
CA ALA A 130 22.64 -16.38 -1.75
C ALA A 130 22.29 -17.20 -3.00
N VAL A 131 21.03 -17.22 -3.41
CA VAL A 131 20.54 -18.01 -4.56
C VAL A 131 21.03 -17.41 -5.89
N GLU A 132 21.43 -18.26 -6.81
CA GLU A 132 21.78 -17.82 -8.17
C GLU A 132 20.64 -17.03 -8.81
N PRO A 133 20.94 -15.95 -9.57
CA PRO A 133 19.93 -15.10 -10.21
C PRO A 133 19.30 -15.78 -11.45
N LYS A 134 18.76 -16.98 -11.24
CA LYS A 134 18.09 -17.80 -12.27
C LYS A 134 16.63 -18.07 -11.90
N THR A 135 15.72 -17.92 -12.85
CA THR A 135 14.28 -18.21 -12.66
C THR A 135 14.01 -19.65 -12.30
N LYS A 136 14.83 -20.60 -12.84
CA LYS A 136 14.72 -22.03 -12.52
C LYS A 136 14.99 -22.31 -11.05
N ALA A 137 16.02 -21.68 -10.48
CA ALA A 137 16.36 -21.83 -9.06
C ALA A 137 15.24 -21.27 -8.16
N MET A 138 14.73 -20.08 -8.46
CA MET A 138 13.62 -19.48 -7.71
C MET A 138 12.34 -20.34 -7.80
N LYS A 139 12.03 -20.89 -8.97
CA LYS A 139 10.88 -21.79 -9.15
C LYS A 139 11.03 -23.05 -8.31
N ALA A 140 12.21 -23.65 -8.26
CA ALA A 140 12.48 -24.83 -7.43
C ALA A 140 12.26 -24.53 -5.94
N ILE A 141 12.77 -23.40 -5.43
CA ILE A 141 12.56 -22.97 -4.05
C ILE A 141 11.07 -22.80 -3.75
N LEU A 142 10.33 -22.10 -4.62
CA LEU A 142 8.89 -21.89 -4.43
C LEU A 142 8.08 -23.18 -4.47
N THR A 143 8.56 -24.22 -5.16
CA THR A 143 7.92 -25.56 -5.18
C THR A 143 8.16 -26.31 -3.87
N ASN A 144 9.28 -26.08 -3.19
CA ASN A 144 9.59 -26.70 -1.89
C ASN A 144 8.81 -26.06 -0.72
N LEU A 145 8.25 -24.87 -0.94
CA LEU A 145 7.43 -24.17 0.07
C LEU A 145 5.95 -24.61 -0.02
N PRO A 146 5.15 -24.37 1.01
CA PRO A 146 3.73 -24.69 0.99
C PRO A 146 3.02 -24.10 -0.23
N GLU A 147 2.16 -24.88 -0.85
CA GLU A 147 1.50 -24.58 -2.11
C GLU A 147 0.71 -23.27 -2.05
N SER A 148 0.91 -22.41 -3.04
CA SER A 148 0.24 -21.10 -3.12
C SER A 148 0.09 -20.63 -4.57
N ARG A 149 -1.02 -19.94 -4.85
CA ARG A 149 -1.34 -19.39 -6.19
C ARG A 149 -0.40 -18.26 -6.61
N SER A 150 -0.01 -17.45 -5.65
CA SER A 150 0.85 -16.27 -5.86
C SER A 150 1.64 -15.91 -4.60
N VAL A 151 2.85 -15.42 -4.77
CA VAL A 151 3.79 -15.14 -3.67
C VAL A 151 4.29 -13.70 -3.73
N LEU A 152 4.23 -13.02 -2.59
CA LEU A 152 4.88 -11.73 -2.38
C LEU A 152 6.16 -11.95 -1.58
N ILE A 153 7.30 -11.67 -2.18
CA ILE A 153 8.61 -11.77 -1.51
C ILE A 153 8.96 -10.39 -0.95
N VAL A 154 9.19 -10.33 0.36
CA VAL A 154 9.60 -9.11 1.07
C VAL A 154 11.07 -9.21 1.44
N THR A 155 11.86 -8.22 1.02
CA THR A 155 13.31 -8.18 1.23
C THR A 155 13.73 -6.93 2.00
N ASP A 156 14.90 -6.96 2.63
CA ASP A 156 15.56 -5.75 3.11
C ASP A 156 16.26 -5.04 1.95
N GLY A 157 15.62 -4.03 1.41
CA GLY A 157 16.14 -3.26 0.28
C GLY A 157 16.08 -4.00 -1.07
N LYS A 158 16.85 -3.49 -2.02
CA LYS A 158 16.91 -4.02 -3.39
C LYS A 158 17.95 -5.13 -3.50
N VAL A 159 17.53 -6.37 -3.32
CA VAL A 159 18.37 -7.55 -3.52
C VAL A 159 18.29 -7.98 -4.99
N GLU A 160 19.27 -7.58 -5.79
CA GLU A 160 19.29 -7.84 -7.25
C GLU A 160 19.17 -9.33 -7.64
N PRO A 161 19.83 -10.30 -6.98
CA PRO A 161 19.66 -11.71 -7.29
C PRO A 161 18.19 -12.16 -7.18
N ILE A 162 17.50 -11.79 -6.10
CA ILE A 162 16.09 -12.13 -5.88
C ILE A 162 15.21 -11.47 -6.93
N ARG A 163 15.43 -10.18 -7.21
CA ARG A 163 14.65 -9.42 -8.19
C ARG A 163 14.77 -9.99 -9.61
N ARG A 164 15.98 -10.37 -10.03
CA ARG A 164 16.22 -10.97 -11.35
C ARG A 164 15.63 -12.36 -11.48
N SER A 165 15.76 -13.19 -10.44
CA SER A 165 15.23 -14.56 -10.45
C SER A 165 13.70 -14.61 -10.37
N ALA A 166 13.05 -13.69 -9.66
CA ALA A 166 11.60 -13.62 -9.49
C ALA A 166 10.89 -12.80 -10.59
N GLY A 167 11.55 -11.84 -11.21
CA GLY A 167 10.92 -10.83 -12.07
C GLY A 167 10.22 -11.37 -13.33
N ASN A 168 10.58 -12.56 -13.82
CA ASN A 168 9.92 -13.19 -14.97
C ASN A 168 8.81 -14.19 -14.59
N LEU A 169 8.56 -14.37 -13.29
CA LEU A 169 7.49 -15.24 -12.80
C LEU A 169 6.20 -14.40 -12.63
N SER A 170 5.14 -14.72 -13.37
CA SER A 170 3.90 -13.93 -13.41
C SER A 170 3.14 -13.88 -12.08
N ASN A 171 3.30 -14.90 -11.25
CA ASN A 171 2.63 -15.06 -9.97
C ASN A 171 3.51 -14.69 -8.75
N VAL A 172 4.70 -14.14 -9.00
CA VAL A 172 5.66 -13.74 -7.95
C VAL A 172 5.95 -12.25 -8.08
N TRP A 173 6.00 -11.56 -6.95
CA TRP A 173 6.39 -10.16 -6.90
C TRP A 173 7.37 -9.94 -5.75
N THR A 174 8.33 -9.05 -5.95
CA THR A 174 9.31 -8.67 -4.93
C THR A 174 9.09 -7.23 -4.50
N ILE A 175 9.12 -6.98 -3.20
CA ILE A 175 8.95 -5.66 -2.62
C ILE A 175 9.93 -5.44 -1.47
N ASP A 176 10.43 -4.22 -1.34
CA ASP A 176 11.21 -3.82 -0.17
C ASP A 176 10.29 -3.63 1.05
N ALA A 177 10.72 -4.06 2.22
CA ALA A 177 10.03 -3.95 3.49
C ALA A 177 9.56 -2.51 3.82
N ARG A 178 10.31 -1.51 3.37
CA ARG A 178 9.97 -0.08 3.55
C ARG A 178 8.78 0.36 2.71
N TYR A 179 8.51 -0.32 1.58
CA TYR A 179 7.43 0.00 0.64
C TYR A 179 6.24 -0.95 0.73
N LEU A 180 6.17 -1.77 1.77
CA LEU A 180 5.01 -2.62 2.02
C LEU A 180 3.71 -1.80 1.98
N ASN A 181 2.71 -2.36 1.34
CA ASN A 181 1.40 -1.74 1.21
C ASN A 181 0.27 -2.76 1.28
N VAL A 182 -0.90 -2.30 1.67
CA VAL A 182 -2.06 -3.18 1.89
C VAL A 182 -2.52 -3.88 0.61
N ARG A 183 -2.49 -3.18 -0.53
CA ARG A 183 -2.92 -3.75 -1.81
C ARG A 183 -2.10 -4.97 -2.20
N ASP A 184 -0.77 -4.87 -2.12
CA ASP A 184 0.10 -5.95 -2.54
C ASP A 184 0.05 -7.11 -1.54
N VAL A 185 0.02 -6.84 -0.23
CA VAL A 185 -0.15 -7.89 0.79
C VAL A 185 -1.46 -8.66 0.60
N LEU A 186 -2.57 -7.98 0.27
CA LEU A 186 -3.86 -8.65 0.04
C LEU A 186 -3.95 -9.32 -1.33
N LYS A 187 -3.27 -8.79 -2.36
CA LYS A 187 -3.31 -9.33 -3.73
C LYS A 187 -2.66 -10.71 -3.82
N TYR A 188 -1.53 -10.89 -3.17
CA TYR A 188 -0.79 -12.15 -3.20
C TYR A 188 -1.27 -13.08 -2.11
N ASP A 189 -1.34 -14.36 -2.44
CA ASP A 189 -1.86 -15.39 -1.55
C ASP A 189 -0.94 -15.61 -0.35
N ARG A 190 0.35 -15.85 -0.59
CA ARG A 190 1.36 -16.07 0.43
C ARG A 190 2.35 -14.92 0.52
N LEU A 191 2.75 -14.60 1.74
CA LEU A 191 3.80 -13.65 2.07
C LEU A 191 5.07 -14.42 2.44
N LEU A 192 6.14 -14.22 1.68
CA LEU A 192 7.45 -14.77 1.95
C LEU A 192 8.37 -13.65 2.43
N VAL A 193 8.77 -13.67 3.68
CA VAL A 193 9.58 -12.63 4.30
C VAL A 193 10.99 -13.14 4.51
N THR A 194 12.00 -12.43 4.00
CA THR A 194 13.39 -12.77 4.33
C THR A 194 13.67 -12.43 5.78
N ARG A 195 14.52 -13.20 6.44
CA ARG A 195 14.88 -13.00 7.85
C ARG A 195 15.40 -11.59 8.12
N GLU A 196 16.20 -11.05 7.21
CA GLU A 196 16.77 -9.70 7.28
C GLU A 196 15.71 -8.59 7.14
N ALA A 197 14.58 -8.89 6.52
CA ALA A 197 13.50 -7.90 6.34
C ALA A 197 12.65 -7.70 7.62
N ILE A 198 12.66 -8.64 8.55
CA ILE A 198 11.84 -8.57 9.79
C ILE A 198 12.17 -7.33 10.61
N PRO A 199 13.41 -7.05 11.02
CA PRO A 199 13.73 -5.88 11.82
C PRO A 199 13.39 -4.56 11.09
N VAL A 200 13.51 -4.53 9.76
CA VAL A 200 13.14 -3.36 8.97
C VAL A 200 11.62 -3.14 8.97
N ILE A 201 10.83 -4.21 8.85
CA ILE A 201 9.37 -4.13 8.95
C ILE A 201 8.97 -3.59 10.33
N GLU A 202 9.54 -4.12 11.39
CA GLU A 202 9.25 -3.70 12.76
C GLU A 202 9.64 -2.24 13.00
N GLN A 203 10.81 -1.81 12.54
CA GLN A 203 11.24 -0.43 12.66
C GLN A 203 10.32 0.56 11.92
N VAL A 204 9.92 0.25 10.68
CA VAL A 204 9.14 1.14 9.84
C VAL A 204 7.67 1.19 10.23
N TRP A 205 7.09 0.03 10.55
CA TRP A 205 5.65 -0.12 10.73
C TRP A 205 5.20 -0.15 12.19
N ALA A 206 6.12 -0.16 13.16
CA ALA A 206 5.78 -0.06 14.59
C ALA A 206 4.85 1.14 14.90
N PRO A 207 4.08 1.06 15.99
CA PRO A 207 3.27 2.18 16.45
C PRO A 207 4.12 3.45 16.65
N ALA A 208 3.56 4.61 16.33
CA ALA A 208 4.28 5.88 16.48
C ALA A 208 4.67 6.19 17.95
N GLU A 209 4.06 5.53 18.89
CA GLU A 209 4.36 5.64 20.32
C GLU A 209 5.65 4.89 20.71
N THR A 210 5.94 3.79 20.02
CA THR A 210 7.18 2.99 20.21
C THR A 210 8.40 3.66 19.54
N GLN A 211 8.18 4.55 18.57
CA GLN A 211 9.25 5.21 17.80
C GLN A 211 9.65 6.60 18.34
N ARG A 212 8.92 7.15 19.28
CA ARG A 212 9.24 8.44 19.91
C ARG A 212 9.61 8.18 21.34
N GLU A 213 10.85 8.48 21.67
CA GLU A 213 11.17 8.68 23.08
C GLU A 213 10.18 9.72 23.64
N PRO A 214 9.52 9.42 24.75
CA PRO A 214 8.64 10.39 25.38
C PRO A 214 9.45 11.67 25.64
N SER A 215 8.91 12.84 25.32
CA SER A 215 9.54 14.11 25.69
C SER A 215 9.81 14.13 27.19
N ASP A 216 10.87 14.81 27.62
CA ASP A 216 11.32 14.89 29.03
C ASP A 216 10.14 15.15 29.99
N TRP A 217 9.26 16.08 29.64
CA TRP A 217 8.01 16.33 30.35
C TRP A 217 7.08 15.12 30.50
N LYS A 218 6.99 14.27 29.45
CA LYS A 218 6.15 13.07 29.48
C LYS A 218 6.82 11.96 30.30
N GLN A 219 8.15 11.88 30.26
CA GLN A 219 8.93 10.97 31.09
C GLN A 219 8.78 11.30 32.57
N GLU A 220 8.89 12.59 32.95
CA GLU A 220 8.68 13.06 34.30
C GLU A 220 7.26 12.74 34.83
N ARG A 221 6.22 12.95 34.02
CA ARG A 221 4.85 12.57 34.38
C ARG A 221 4.64 11.07 34.53
N LEU A 222 5.25 10.26 33.68
CA LEU A 222 5.18 8.79 33.80
C LEU A 222 5.93 8.31 35.05
N ALA A 223 7.09 8.88 35.32
CA ALA A 223 7.84 8.62 36.57
C ALA A 223 7.06 9.02 37.82
N ALA A 224 6.45 10.22 37.82
CA ALA A 224 5.62 10.68 38.92
C ALA A 224 4.38 9.80 39.17
N ARG A 225 3.75 9.27 38.09
CA ARG A 225 2.65 8.31 38.20
C ARG A 225 3.10 6.96 38.73
N ALA A 226 4.24 6.47 38.30
CA ALA A 226 4.81 5.23 38.81
C ALA A 226 5.15 5.31 40.28
N ASN A 227 5.77 6.42 40.72
CA ASN A 227 6.10 6.68 42.12
C ASN A 227 4.85 6.87 42.99
N GLY A 228 3.81 7.55 42.47
CA GLY A 228 2.54 7.71 43.19
C GLY A 228 1.76 6.39 43.32
N ALA A 229 1.82 5.50 42.33
CA ALA A 229 1.20 4.17 42.42
C ALA A 229 1.92 3.26 43.41
N VAL A 230 3.24 3.40 43.55
CA VAL A 230 4.04 2.65 44.56
C VAL A 230 3.75 3.16 45.98
N ALA A 231 3.57 4.47 46.17
CA ALA A 231 3.23 5.04 47.46
C ALA A 231 1.86 4.57 47.98
N VAL A 232 0.85 4.49 47.11
CA VAL A 232 -0.50 4.00 47.48
C VAL A 232 -0.51 2.49 47.78
N ALA A 233 0.38 1.70 47.16
CA ALA A 233 0.50 0.28 47.42
C ALA A 233 1.27 -0.07 48.72
N GLN A 234 1.96 0.91 49.33
CA GLN A 234 2.66 0.72 50.59
C GLN A 234 1.83 1.17 51.82
N GLU A 235 0.70 1.87 51.59
CA GLU A 235 -0.22 2.31 52.63
C GLU A 235 -1.44 1.40 52.84
N VAL A 236 -1.51 0.24 52.16
CA VAL A 236 -2.52 -0.81 52.31
C VAL A 236 -1.84 -2.10 52.80
#